data_fad7f961d5d2ef597ff0d780b1acb26e
#
_entry.id   fad7f961d5d2ef597ff0d780b1acb26e
#
_cell.length_a   1.000
_cell.length_b   1.000
_cell.length_c   1.000
_cell.angle_alpha   90.00
_cell.angle_beta   90.00
_cell.angle_gamma   90.00
#
_symmetry.space_group_name_H-M   'P 1'
#
loop_
_entity.id
_entity.type
_entity.pdbx_description
1 polymer ?
#
loop_
_entity_poly.entity_id
_entity_poly.type
_entity_poly.pdbx_seq_one_letter_code
_entity_poly.pdbx_strand_id
1 'polypeptide(L)'
;MALYEIPLERRTLHGHFSRDLEPILTVEPGDSIAFSCLNAGWRTAEHEAYPDRLEGELDAGHALIGPIEVRGSRAGQTLAIEIEEVRIGSGGVTQAGGWSTPLNDRLGVREGETTTLHWELDADAGIGRSDSGREVALHPFLGVIGMPPGEPGIHSTHPPRPSGGNIDCKELLAGTTLFLPIAVDGALLSAGDGHAAQGDGEVSQLAIEAPVERAQLTLSLRDDLPLTTPIAWTPELSLIHI
;
A
#
# COMPACT_ATOMS: atom_id res chain seq x y z
N MET A 1 -6.45 19.37 -14.22
CA MET A 1 -6.50 18.11 -13.45
C MET A 1 -6.96 17.02 -14.40
N ALA A 2 -6.10 16.06 -14.66
CA ALA A 2 -6.39 14.90 -15.49
C ALA A 2 -6.50 13.67 -14.56
N LEU A 3 -7.25 12.64 -15.00
CA LEU A 3 -7.27 11.32 -14.38
C LEU A 3 -6.62 10.32 -15.31
N TYR A 4 -5.64 9.60 -14.81
CA TYR A 4 -4.92 8.57 -15.55
C TYR A 4 -5.28 7.19 -14.98
N GLU A 5 -5.83 6.33 -15.83
CA GLU A 5 -6.09 4.92 -15.50
C GLU A 5 -4.83 4.10 -15.78
N ILE A 6 -4.31 3.42 -14.75
CA ILE A 6 -3.11 2.58 -14.85
C ILE A 6 -3.55 1.12 -14.91
N PRO A 7 -3.29 0.41 -16.02
CA PRO A 7 -3.68 -0.99 -16.14
C PRO A 7 -2.84 -1.88 -15.21
N LEU A 8 -3.46 -2.96 -14.71
CA LEU A 8 -2.76 -4.00 -13.96
C LEU A 8 -2.06 -4.94 -14.97
N GLU A 9 -0.77 -4.74 -15.16
CA GLU A 9 0.05 -5.53 -16.05
C GLU A 9 1.50 -5.61 -15.54
N ARG A 10 2.29 -6.53 -16.07
CA ARG A 10 3.65 -6.77 -15.56
C ARG A 10 4.51 -5.49 -15.47
N ARG A 11 4.46 -4.64 -16.50
CA ARG A 11 5.28 -3.41 -16.55
C ARG A 11 4.89 -2.34 -15.54
N THR A 12 3.69 -2.42 -14.95
CA THR A 12 3.20 -1.47 -13.93
C THR A 12 3.37 -1.98 -12.50
N LEU A 13 3.86 -3.23 -12.34
CA LEU A 13 4.05 -3.90 -11.07
C LEU A 13 5.54 -4.05 -10.72
N HIS A 14 5.86 -3.87 -9.44
CA HIS A 14 7.17 -4.18 -8.86
C HIS A 14 7.04 -4.51 -7.37
N GLY A 15 8.08 -5.14 -6.78
CA GLY A 15 8.08 -5.58 -5.38
C GLY A 15 9.20 -4.94 -4.53
N HIS A 16 9.71 -3.76 -4.91
CA HIS A 16 10.77 -3.08 -4.17
C HIS A 16 10.73 -1.58 -4.42
N PHE A 17 11.35 -0.80 -3.56
CA PHE A 17 11.60 0.61 -3.84
C PHE A 17 13.00 0.79 -4.42
N SER A 18 13.14 1.65 -5.41
CA SER A 18 14.44 2.08 -5.94
C SER A 18 14.31 3.43 -6.65
N ARG A 19 15.26 4.33 -6.39
CA ARG A 19 15.38 5.60 -7.12
C ARG A 19 15.80 5.40 -8.60
N ASP A 20 16.27 4.20 -8.93
CA ASP A 20 16.76 3.84 -10.25
C ASP A 20 15.68 3.16 -11.12
N LEU A 21 14.45 2.98 -10.60
CA LEU A 21 13.32 2.50 -11.37
C LEU A 21 12.81 3.58 -12.32
N GLU A 22 12.63 3.21 -13.59
CA GLU A 22 12.00 4.09 -14.58
C GLU A 22 10.53 4.31 -14.26
N PRO A 23 10.03 5.55 -14.27
CA PRO A 23 8.63 5.84 -14.05
C PRO A 23 7.73 5.19 -15.12
N ILE A 24 6.63 4.57 -14.69
CA ILE A 24 5.63 4.03 -15.61
C ILE A 24 4.71 5.12 -16.17
N LEU A 25 4.64 6.25 -15.47
CA LEU A 25 3.81 7.41 -15.80
C LEU A 25 4.41 8.65 -15.16
N THR A 26 4.33 9.79 -15.88
CA THR A 26 4.60 11.13 -15.34
C THR A 26 3.31 11.93 -15.31
N VAL A 27 2.97 12.52 -14.15
CA VAL A 27 1.77 13.36 -13.96
C VAL A 27 2.14 14.78 -13.57
N GLU A 28 1.23 15.74 -13.83
CA GLU A 28 1.37 17.11 -13.32
C GLU A 28 0.87 17.19 -11.87
N PRO A 29 1.42 18.07 -11.02
CA PRO A 29 0.85 18.32 -9.69
C PRO A 29 -0.63 18.71 -9.78
N GLY A 30 -1.47 18.03 -9.01
CA GLY A 30 -2.93 18.15 -9.02
C GLY A 30 -3.65 17.15 -9.92
N ASP A 31 -2.94 16.31 -10.65
CA ASP A 31 -3.56 15.23 -11.41
C ASP A 31 -3.85 14.03 -10.51
N SER A 32 -4.78 13.20 -10.95
CA SER A 32 -5.21 11.98 -10.28
C SER A 32 -4.76 10.74 -11.05
N ILE A 33 -4.46 9.68 -10.32
CA ILE A 33 -4.22 8.34 -10.84
C ILE A 33 -5.26 7.38 -10.28
N ALA A 34 -5.69 6.40 -11.08
CA ALA A 34 -6.52 5.31 -10.63
C ALA A 34 -5.94 3.98 -11.10
N PHE A 35 -5.98 2.97 -10.24
CA PHE A 35 -5.39 1.67 -10.52
C PHE A 35 -6.10 0.55 -9.76
N SER A 36 -5.93 -0.68 -10.24
CA SER A 36 -6.14 -1.91 -9.48
C SER A 36 -4.79 -2.53 -9.11
N CYS A 37 -4.72 -3.30 -8.03
CA CYS A 37 -3.50 -3.96 -7.59
C CYS A 37 -3.78 -5.36 -7.04
N LEU A 38 -2.79 -6.25 -7.12
CA LEU A 38 -2.79 -7.54 -6.45
C LEU A 38 -2.72 -7.33 -4.92
N ASN A 39 -3.05 -8.36 -4.13
CA ASN A 39 -2.77 -8.30 -2.70
C ASN A 39 -1.24 -8.34 -2.43
N ALA A 40 -0.83 -8.12 -1.19
CA ALA A 40 0.58 -8.16 -0.76
C ALA A 40 1.35 -9.39 -1.28
N GLY A 41 0.72 -10.55 -1.29
CA GLY A 41 1.28 -11.82 -1.72
C GLY A 41 1.28 -12.06 -3.23
N TRP A 42 1.02 -11.05 -4.07
CA TRP A 42 0.93 -11.20 -5.53
C TRP A 42 -0.18 -12.15 -5.98
N ARG A 43 -1.36 -12.06 -5.36
CA ARG A 43 -2.51 -12.89 -5.70
C ARG A 43 -3.70 -12.07 -6.15
N THR A 44 -4.51 -12.67 -7.04
CA THR A 44 -5.80 -12.12 -7.49
C THR A 44 -6.88 -12.28 -6.42
N ALA A 45 -8.07 -11.77 -6.67
CA ALA A 45 -9.24 -11.93 -5.79
C ALA A 45 -9.68 -13.41 -5.68
N GLU A 46 -9.40 -14.22 -6.67
CA GLU A 46 -9.63 -15.68 -6.68
C GLU A 46 -8.49 -16.45 -5.98
N HIS A 47 -7.55 -15.74 -5.34
CA HIS A 47 -6.37 -16.28 -4.67
C HIS A 47 -5.38 -16.99 -5.59
N GLU A 48 -5.45 -16.75 -6.89
CA GLU A 48 -4.50 -17.26 -7.86
C GLU A 48 -3.19 -16.46 -7.82
N ALA A 49 -2.07 -17.16 -7.91
CA ALA A 49 -0.77 -16.49 -7.98
C ALA A 49 -0.62 -15.77 -9.31
N TYR A 50 -0.06 -14.54 -9.26
CA TYR A 50 0.24 -13.79 -10.48
C TYR A 50 1.35 -14.49 -11.27
N PRO A 51 1.08 -14.94 -12.52
CA PRO A 51 1.98 -15.83 -13.25
C PRO A 51 3.29 -15.16 -13.66
N ASP A 52 3.29 -13.83 -13.84
CA ASP A 52 4.45 -13.08 -14.31
C ASP A 52 5.28 -12.48 -13.17
N ARG A 53 5.05 -12.89 -11.91
CA ARG A 53 5.88 -12.49 -10.78
C ARG A 53 7.31 -12.99 -11.00
N LEU A 54 8.29 -12.08 -10.86
CA LEU A 54 9.71 -12.43 -10.99
C LEU A 54 10.24 -13.07 -9.70
N GLU A 55 11.15 -14.02 -9.85
CA GLU A 55 11.89 -14.55 -8.72
C GLU A 55 13.00 -13.56 -8.29
N GLY A 56 13.40 -13.64 -7.01
CA GLY A 56 14.48 -12.84 -6.46
C GLY A 56 14.05 -11.48 -5.94
N GLU A 57 15.01 -10.56 -5.82
CA GLU A 57 14.86 -9.29 -5.08
C GLU A 57 13.87 -8.31 -5.72
N LEU A 58 13.65 -8.40 -7.03
CA LEU A 58 12.80 -7.43 -7.75
C LEU A 58 11.33 -7.50 -7.33
N ASP A 59 10.82 -8.69 -7.05
CA ASP A 59 9.43 -8.90 -6.63
C ASP A 59 9.36 -9.60 -5.25
N ALA A 60 10.38 -9.42 -4.42
CA ALA A 60 10.43 -10.04 -3.10
C ALA A 60 9.41 -9.46 -2.11
N GLY A 61 9.04 -8.21 -2.26
CA GLY A 61 8.11 -7.50 -1.39
C GLY A 61 6.66 -7.51 -1.88
N HIS A 62 5.86 -6.58 -1.33
CA HIS A 62 4.45 -6.39 -1.68
C HIS A 62 4.31 -6.02 -3.16
N ALA A 63 3.23 -6.47 -3.79
CA ALA A 63 2.90 -6.05 -5.15
C ALA A 63 2.49 -4.57 -5.16
N LEU A 64 3.26 -3.72 -5.83
CA LEU A 64 3.03 -2.28 -5.91
C LEU A 64 2.82 -1.83 -7.34
N ILE A 65 1.91 -0.89 -7.54
CA ILE A 65 1.75 -0.14 -8.79
C ILE A 65 2.66 1.09 -8.74
N GLY A 66 3.45 1.28 -9.77
CA GLY A 66 4.40 2.40 -9.87
C GLY A 66 5.72 2.04 -10.57
N PRO A 67 6.74 2.91 -10.44
CA PRO A 67 6.67 4.22 -9.80
C PRO A 67 6.00 5.30 -10.68
N ILE A 68 5.36 6.27 -10.03
CA ILE A 68 4.73 7.42 -10.67
C ILE A 68 5.61 8.65 -10.44
N GLU A 69 6.05 9.28 -11.50
CA GLU A 69 6.76 10.55 -11.42
C GLU A 69 5.77 11.72 -11.29
N VAL A 70 6.01 12.61 -10.34
CA VAL A 70 5.30 13.90 -10.25
C VAL A 70 6.19 14.99 -10.82
N ARG A 71 5.78 15.57 -11.95
CA ARG A 71 6.62 16.54 -12.70
C ARG A 71 7.03 17.72 -11.83
N GLY A 72 8.32 18.02 -11.86
CA GLY A 72 8.92 19.15 -11.16
C GLY A 72 9.08 18.93 -9.65
N SER A 73 8.70 17.80 -9.11
CA SER A 73 8.97 17.47 -7.71
C SER A 73 10.47 17.31 -7.45
N ARG A 74 10.90 17.74 -6.27
CA ARG A 74 12.32 17.71 -5.87
C ARG A 74 12.48 17.16 -4.47
N ALA A 75 13.62 16.54 -4.20
CA ALA A 75 14.01 16.15 -2.86
C ALA A 75 13.94 17.34 -1.89
N GLY A 76 13.36 17.13 -0.70
CA GLY A 76 13.13 18.14 0.32
C GLY A 76 11.75 18.83 0.26
N GLN A 77 10.98 18.65 -0.81
CA GLN A 77 9.57 19.02 -0.85
C GLN A 77 8.70 17.95 -0.17
N THR A 78 7.40 18.24 -0.06
CA THR A 78 6.40 17.28 0.43
C THR A 78 5.42 16.93 -0.67
N LEU A 79 5.16 15.64 -0.85
CA LEU A 79 4.06 15.12 -1.67
C LEU A 79 2.81 15.03 -0.81
N ALA A 80 1.74 15.68 -1.24
CA ALA A 80 0.40 15.51 -0.68
C ALA A 80 -0.36 14.50 -1.56
N ILE A 81 -0.87 13.45 -0.95
CA ILE A 81 -1.57 12.35 -1.59
C ILE A 81 -2.99 12.33 -1.01
N GLU A 82 -3.95 12.83 -1.77
CA GLU A 82 -5.37 12.75 -1.40
C GLU A 82 -5.91 11.39 -1.82
N ILE A 83 -6.40 10.62 -0.87
CA ILE A 83 -6.99 9.29 -1.09
C ILE A 83 -8.48 9.51 -1.37
N GLU A 84 -8.87 9.41 -2.63
CA GLU A 84 -10.25 9.66 -3.05
C GLU A 84 -11.11 8.39 -2.94
N GLU A 85 -10.53 7.24 -3.29
CA GLU A 85 -11.22 5.96 -3.27
C GLU A 85 -10.23 4.83 -2.98
N VAL A 86 -10.65 3.86 -2.17
CA VAL A 86 -10.05 2.54 -2.07
C VAL A 86 -11.17 1.52 -2.04
N ARG A 87 -11.31 0.77 -3.11
CA ARG A 87 -12.26 -0.34 -3.25
C ARG A 87 -11.49 -1.64 -3.39
N ILE A 88 -11.78 -2.57 -2.51
CA ILE A 88 -11.18 -3.90 -2.51
C ILE A 88 -12.00 -4.87 -3.36
N GLY A 89 -11.36 -5.95 -3.83
CA GLY A 89 -12.02 -7.07 -4.50
C GLY A 89 -12.90 -7.90 -3.57
N SER A 90 -13.58 -8.90 -4.14
CA SER A 90 -14.57 -9.72 -3.44
C SER A 90 -13.99 -10.80 -2.52
N GLY A 91 -12.68 -11.03 -2.58
CA GLY A 91 -12.00 -12.05 -1.78
C GLY A 91 -10.84 -11.50 -0.98
N GLY A 92 -10.61 -12.05 0.21
CA GLY A 92 -9.47 -11.70 1.06
C GLY A 92 -8.98 -12.88 1.89
N VAL A 93 -7.78 -12.74 2.46
CA VAL A 93 -7.18 -13.75 3.34
C VAL A 93 -6.58 -13.11 4.58
N THR A 94 -6.61 -13.86 5.69
CA THR A 94 -5.80 -13.57 6.88
C THR A 94 -4.98 -14.81 7.17
N GLN A 95 -3.66 -14.64 7.34
CA GLN A 95 -2.74 -15.75 7.60
C GLN A 95 -1.96 -15.53 8.88
N ALA A 96 -1.89 -16.56 9.74
CA ALA A 96 -1.23 -16.51 11.04
C ALA A 96 -0.39 -17.74 11.34
N GLY A 97 0.78 -17.54 11.94
CA GLY A 97 1.68 -18.62 12.36
C GLY A 97 2.32 -19.38 11.20
N GLY A 98 3.16 -20.36 11.52
CA GLY A 98 3.82 -21.20 10.53
C GLY A 98 5.09 -20.61 9.90
N TRP A 99 5.53 -19.43 10.32
CA TRP A 99 6.80 -18.83 9.87
C TRP A 99 7.48 -18.03 10.99
N SER A 100 8.78 -17.77 10.84
CA SER A 100 9.56 -17.04 11.84
C SER A 100 9.40 -15.54 11.72
N THR A 101 8.91 -14.92 12.77
CA THR A 101 9.02 -13.49 13.07
C THR A 101 9.31 -13.33 14.55
N PRO A 102 9.83 -12.18 15.01
CA PRO A 102 10.01 -11.95 16.44
C PRO A 102 8.73 -12.16 17.27
N LEU A 103 7.56 -11.84 16.71
CA LEU A 103 6.27 -12.05 17.37
C LEU A 103 5.90 -13.53 17.39
N ASN A 104 5.92 -14.21 16.25
CA ASN A 104 5.58 -15.64 16.16
C ASN A 104 6.50 -16.52 17.03
N ASP A 105 7.79 -16.16 17.08
CA ASP A 105 8.77 -16.84 17.97
C ASP A 105 8.40 -16.69 19.43
N ARG A 106 8.00 -15.47 19.86
CA ARG A 106 7.58 -15.19 21.25
C ARG A 106 6.25 -15.84 21.61
N LEU A 107 5.33 -15.94 20.65
CA LEU A 107 4.02 -16.59 20.84
C LEU A 107 4.10 -18.11 20.73
N GLY A 108 5.23 -18.68 20.29
CA GLY A 108 5.40 -20.11 20.10
C GLY A 108 4.61 -20.69 18.92
N VAL A 109 4.24 -19.85 17.95
CA VAL A 109 3.46 -20.25 16.75
C VAL A 109 4.29 -20.26 15.46
N ARG A 110 5.62 -20.18 15.61
CA ARG A 110 6.58 -20.24 14.50
C ARG A 110 6.49 -21.56 13.72
N GLU A 111 6.41 -22.67 14.48
CA GLU A 111 6.41 -24.01 13.92
C GLU A 111 4.98 -24.55 13.87
N GLY A 112 4.66 -25.24 12.80
CA GLY A 112 3.33 -25.76 12.54
C GLY A 112 2.76 -25.30 11.22
N GLU A 113 1.49 -25.58 11.01
CA GLU A 113 0.78 -25.14 9.81
C GLU A 113 0.35 -23.67 9.95
N THR A 114 0.43 -22.92 8.86
CA THR A 114 -0.16 -21.58 8.78
C THR A 114 -1.68 -21.71 8.87
N THR A 115 -2.26 -21.01 9.83
CA THR A 115 -3.72 -20.84 9.88
C THR A 115 -4.14 -19.80 8.85
N THR A 116 -5.02 -20.17 7.93
CA THR A 116 -5.57 -19.27 6.92
C THR A 116 -7.07 -19.15 7.10
N LEU A 117 -7.58 -17.92 7.14
CA LEU A 117 -8.99 -17.59 7.02
C LEU A 117 -9.23 -17.01 5.63
N HIS A 118 -10.21 -17.54 4.93
CA HIS A 118 -10.71 -16.97 3.68
C HIS A 118 -11.91 -16.10 3.96
N TRP A 119 -11.98 -14.95 3.29
CA TRP A 119 -13.02 -13.94 3.47
C TRP A 119 -13.76 -13.70 2.17
N GLU A 120 -15.08 -13.70 2.23
CA GLU A 120 -15.95 -13.10 1.22
C GLU A 120 -16.18 -11.64 1.61
N LEU A 121 -15.84 -10.72 0.70
CA LEU A 121 -15.87 -9.28 0.94
C LEU A 121 -16.97 -8.64 0.09
N ASP A 122 -17.96 -8.05 0.75
CA ASP A 122 -18.99 -7.25 0.13
C ASP A 122 -18.67 -5.76 0.33
N ALA A 123 -17.96 -5.19 -0.64
CA ALA A 123 -17.54 -3.81 -0.59
C ALA A 123 -18.71 -2.81 -0.59
N ASP A 124 -19.85 -3.17 -1.19
CA ASP A 124 -21.04 -2.31 -1.25
C ASP A 124 -21.81 -2.32 0.08
N ALA A 125 -21.87 -3.48 0.73
CA ALA A 125 -22.46 -3.61 2.08
C ALA A 125 -21.49 -3.19 3.19
N GLY A 126 -20.18 -3.08 2.89
CA GLY A 126 -19.16 -2.79 3.89
C GLY A 126 -18.93 -3.92 4.90
N ILE A 127 -19.09 -5.18 4.49
CA ILE A 127 -19.05 -6.34 5.40
C ILE A 127 -18.16 -7.44 4.79
N GLY A 128 -17.26 -7.99 5.62
CA GLY A 128 -16.48 -9.20 5.32
C GLY A 128 -16.98 -10.39 6.14
N ARG A 129 -17.09 -11.58 5.51
CA ARG A 129 -17.48 -12.84 6.16
C ARG A 129 -16.41 -13.89 5.94
N SER A 130 -15.91 -14.48 7.03
CA SER A 130 -14.93 -15.55 6.94
C SER A 130 -15.59 -16.92 6.81
N ASP A 131 -14.82 -17.87 6.26
CA ASP A 131 -15.17 -19.31 6.20
C ASP A 131 -15.42 -19.92 7.59
N SER A 132 -14.89 -19.31 8.66
CA SER A 132 -15.13 -19.72 10.06
C SER A 132 -16.38 -19.06 10.67
N GLY A 133 -17.17 -18.31 9.89
CA GLY A 133 -18.43 -17.67 10.33
C GLY A 133 -18.24 -16.35 11.10
N ARG A 134 -17.08 -15.72 11.02
CA ARG A 134 -16.84 -14.37 11.58
C ARG A 134 -17.34 -13.31 10.61
N GLU A 135 -17.83 -12.20 11.15
CA GLU A 135 -18.24 -11.04 10.39
C GLU A 135 -17.51 -9.79 10.91
N VAL A 136 -17.05 -8.93 9.99
CA VAL A 136 -16.37 -7.66 10.32
C VAL A 136 -16.84 -6.54 9.41
N ALA A 137 -16.84 -5.31 9.93
CA ALA A 137 -17.01 -4.12 9.12
C ALA A 137 -15.74 -3.88 8.28
N LEU A 138 -15.90 -3.49 7.02
CA LEU A 138 -14.80 -3.18 6.12
C LEU A 138 -14.43 -1.69 6.21
N HIS A 139 -13.13 -1.44 6.29
CA HIS A 139 -12.52 -0.11 6.26
C HIS A 139 -11.30 -0.17 5.35
N PRO A 140 -11.50 -0.23 4.01
CA PRO A 140 -10.43 -0.51 3.09
C PRO A 140 -9.43 0.65 2.99
N PHE A 141 -8.14 0.30 2.95
CA PHE A 141 -7.04 1.24 2.76
C PHE A 141 -5.85 0.55 2.07
N LEU A 142 -4.82 1.33 1.74
CA LEU A 142 -3.57 0.82 1.18
C LEU A 142 -2.53 0.74 2.30
N GLY A 143 -2.01 -0.45 2.59
CA GLY A 143 -0.94 -0.67 3.58
C GLY A 143 0.37 -0.03 3.14
N VAL A 144 0.67 -0.08 1.84
CA VAL A 144 1.89 0.51 1.28
C VAL A 144 1.55 1.71 0.40
N ILE A 145 2.00 2.89 0.83
CA ILE A 145 2.04 4.12 0.04
C ILE A 145 3.40 4.78 0.30
N GLY A 146 4.27 4.88 -0.70
CA GLY A 146 5.60 5.43 -0.45
C GLY A 146 6.42 5.71 -1.69
N MET A 147 7.56 6.35 -1.44
CA MET A 147 8.56 6.72 -2.41
C MET A 147 9.90 6.08 -2.04
N PRO A 148 10.84 5.89 -2.99
CA PRO A 148 12.14 5.35 -2.68
C PRO A 148 12.92 6.28 -1.74
N PRO A 149 13.81 5.71 -0.89
CA PRO A 149 14.77 6.51 -0.15
C PRO A 149 15.82 7.12 -1.08
N GLY A 150 16.59 8.09 -0.55
CA GLY A 150 17.66 8.76 -1.32
C GLY A 150 18.86 7.88 -1.69
N GLU A 151 19.06 6.76 -1.00
CA GLU A 151 20.14 5.81 -1.24
C GLU A 151 19.86 5.02 -2.53
N PRO A 152 20.91 4.72 -3.34
CA PRO A 152 20.77 3.90 -4.55
C PRO A 152 20.52 2.42 -4.20
N GLY A 153 20.04 1.66 -5.19
CA GLY A 153 19.86 0.21 -5.11
C GLY A 153 18.43 -0.23 -4.79
N ILE A 154 18.28 -1.50 -4.44
CA ILE A 154 17.01 -2.16 -4.15
C ILE A 154 16.72 -2.09 -2.66
N HIS A 155 15.53 -1.58 -2.32
CA HIS A 155 15.07 -1.46 -0.94
C HIS A 155 13.79 -2.26 -0.73
N SER A 156 13.76 -3.06 0.34
CA SER A 156 12.58 -3.84 0.72
C SER A 156 11.34 -2.95 0.92
N THR A 157 10.17 -3.44 0.59
CA THR A 157 8.89 -2.76 0.85
C THR A 157 8.41 -2.90 2.29
N HIS A 158 8.95 -3.87 3.07
CA HIS A 158 8.45 -4.20 4.40
C HIS A 158 8.67 -3.11 5.46
N PRO A 159 9.85 -2.48 5.61
CA PRO A 159 10.00 -1.46 6.64
C PRO A 159 9.39 -0.12 6.20
N PRO A 160 8.63 0.56 7.06
CA PRO A 160 8.24 1.95 6.82
C PRO A 160 9.47 2.87 6.85
N ARG A 161 9.38 4.00 6.15
CA ARG A 161 10.45 4.99 6.02
C ARG A 161 9.88 6.40 6.15
N PRO A 162 10.73 7.43 6.34
CA PRO A 162 10.26 8.81 6.29
C PRO A 162 9.52 9.16 4.99
N SER A 163 9.92 8.60 3.85
CA SER A 163 9.24 8.77 2.55
C SER A 163 8.02 7.86 2.36
N GLY A 164 7.45 7.30 3.42
CA GLY A 164 6.33 6.35 3.37
C GLY A 164 6.79 4.89 3.25
N GLY A 165 6.04 4.08 2.55
CA GLY A 165 6.23 2.64 2.41
C GLY A 165 5.15 1.85 3.13
N ASN A 166 5.53 0.80 3.85
CA ASN A 166 4.62 -0.05 4.62
C ASN A 166 4.17 0.67 5.90
N ILE A 167 3.19 1.55 5.77
CA ILE A 167 2.71 2.41 6.88
C ILE A 167 1.70 1.66 7.75
N ASP A 168 0.87 0.80 7.16
CA ASP A 168 -0.16 -0.01 7.82
C ASP A 168 -1.04 0.80 8.77
N CYS A 169 -1.43 2.00 8.34
CA CYS A 169 -2.25 2.92 9.10
C CYS A 169 -3.71 2.83 8.65
N LYS A 170 -4.55 2.19 9.43
CA LYS A 170 -5.97 1.95 9.12
C LYS A 170 -6.82 3.21 9.00
N GLU A 171 -6.30 4.36 9.43
CA GLU A 171 -6.95 5.66 9.30
C GLU A 171 -6.74 6.32 7.92
N LEU A 172 -5.89 5.74 7.06
CA LEU A 172 -5.66 6.24 5.69
C LEU A 172 -6.79 5.82 4.73
N LEU A 173 -8.02 6.09 5.13
CA LEU A 173 -9.24 5.82 4.38
C LEU A 173 -9.48 6.87 3.28
N ALA A 174 -10.44 6.61 2.41
CA ALA A 174 -10.94 7.61 1.46
C ALA A 174 -11.35 8.91 2.20
N GLY A 175 -10.99 10.07 1.65
CA GLY A 175 -11.15 11.40 2.26
C GLY A 175 -9.95 11.84 3.11
N THR A 176 -8.92 11.01 3.25
CA THR A 176 -7.68 11.35 3.95
C THR A 176 -6.65 11.94 2.99
N THR A 177 -5.85 12.91 3.46
CA THR A 177 -4.65 13.38 2.78
C THR A 177 -3.41 12.94 3.54
N LEU A 178 -2.58 12.12 2.92
CA LEU A 178 -1.28 11.70 3.41
C LEU A 178 -0.20 12.64 2.87
N PHE A 179 0.69 13.11 3.71
CA PHE A 179 1.82 13.97 3.36
C PHE A 179 3.13 13.24 3.62
N LEU A 180 3.94 13.09 2.59
CA LEU A 180 5.22 12.38 2.66
C LEU A 180 6.37 13.29 2.22
N PRO A 181 7.49 13.32 2.97
CA PRO A 181 8.71 14.00 2.51
C PRO A 181 9.29 13.29 1.28
N ILE A 182 9.59 14.06 0.24
CA ILE A 182 10.22 13.57 -1.00
C ILE A 182 11.71 13.42 -0.78
N ALA A 183 12.23 12.21 -0.95
CA ALA A 183 13.65 11.91 -0.78
C ALA A 183 14.45 12.00 -2.10
N VAL A 184 13.79 11.87 -3.25
CA VAL A 184 14.40 11.88 -4.58
C VAL A 184 13.61 12.74 -5.56
N ASP A 185 14.28 13.37 -6.52
CA ASP A 185 13.62 14.13 -7.58
C ASP A 185 12.67 13.22 -8.36
N GLY A 186 11.53 13.75 -8.77
CA GLY A 186 10.48 12.97 -9.42
C GLY A 186 9.49 12.30 -8.44
N ALA A 187 9.75 12.32 -7.14
CA ALA A 187 9.00 11.63 -6.09
C ALA A 187 9.01 10.10 -6.25
N LEU A 188 8.63 9.55 -7.41
CA LEU A 188 8.60 8.12 -7.74
C LEU A 188 7.66 7.33 -6.82
N LEU A 189 6.41 7.81 -6.69
CA LEU A 189 5.39 7.20 -5.84
C LEU A 189 5.01 5.81 -6.31
N SER A 190 4.92 4.87 -5.36
CA SER A 190 4.34 3.55 -5.57
C SER A 190 3.36 3.22 -4.45
N ALA A 191 2.29 2.49 -4.79
CA ALA A 191 1.25 2.13 -3.83
C ALA A 191 0.64 0.76 -4.14
N GLY A 192 0.13 0.10 -3.11
CA GLY A 192 -0.49 -1.22 -3.21
C GLY A 192 -0.83 -1.76 -1.83
N ASP A 193 -0.87 -3.10 -1.72
CA ASP A 193 -1.09 -3.78 -0.46
C ASP A 193 -2.46 -3.41 0.14
N GLY A 194 -3.52 -3.89 -0.51
CA GLY A 194 -4.89 -3.58 -0.08
C GLY A 194 -5.30 -4.35 1.15
N HIS A 195 -5.71 -3.63 2.19
CA HIS A 195 -6.29 -4.17 3.41
C HIS A 195 -7.77 -3.88 3.46
N ALA A 196 -8.61 -4.90 3.63
CA ALA A 196 -10.05 -4.75 3.79
C ALA A 196 -10.44 -4.31 5.21
N ALA A 197 -9.68 -4.75 6.21
CA ALA A 197 -9.76 -4.35 7.61
C ALA A 197 -8.49 -4.75 8.36
N GLN A 198 -8.14 -3.96 9.38
CA GLN A 198 -6.95 -4.18 10.20
C GLN A 198 -7.15 -3.60 11.61
N GLY A 199 -6.45 -4.15 12.60
CA GLY A 199 -6.29 -3.54 13.91
C GLY A 199 -5.20 -2.45 13.95
N ASP A 200 -5.08 -1.73 15.05
CA ASP A 200 -4.11 -0.64 15.21
C ASP A 200 -2.66 -1.10 14.95
N GLY A 201 -1.99 -0.42 13.97
CA GLY A 201 -0.58 -0.61 13.65
C GLY A 201 -0.21 -2.03 13.24
N GLU A 202 -1.20 -2.83 12.84
CA GLU A 202 -1.01 -4.24 12.48
C GLU A 202 -0.14 -5.03 13.49
N VAL A 203 -0.30 -4.73 14.77
CA VAL A 203 0.56 -5.26 15.87
C VAL A 203 0.63 -6.79 15.89
N SER A 204 -0.44 -7.45 15.45
CA SER A 204 -0.47 -8.91 15.32
C SER A 204 0.16 -9.43 14.01
N GLN A 205 0.61 -8.57 13.12
CA GLN A 205 1.02 -8.88 11.75
C GLN A 205 -0.13 -9.51 10.94
N LEU A 206 -1.36 -9.08 11.21
CA LEU A 206 -2.59 -9.63 10.61
C LEU A 206 -3.49 -8.52 10.14
N ALA A 207 -3.77 -8.53 8.84
CA ALA A 207 -4.85 -7.80 8.21
C ALA A 207 -5.79 -8.78 7.48
N ILE A 208 -6.85 -8.28 6.89
CA ILE A 208 -7.55 -8.97 5.82
C ILE A 208 -6.93 -8.47 4.52
N GLU A 209 -5.96 -9.23 4.03
CA GLU A 209 -5.27 -8.98 2.78
C GLU A 209 -6.22 -9.13 1.60
N ALA A 210 -6.37 -8.12 0.79
CA ALA A 210 -7.29 -8.13 -0.34
C ALA A 210 -6.69 -7.43 -1.56
N PRO A 211 -6.90 -7.94 -2.78
CA PRO A 211 -6.60 -7.19 -3.99
C PRO A 211 -7.40 -5.90 -4.04
N VAL A 212 -6.79 -4.87 -4.58
CA VAL A 212 -7.43 -3.58 -4.82
C VAL A 212 -8.13 -3.64 -6.18
N GLU A 213 -9.45 -3.52 -6.20
CA GLU A 213 -10.24 -3.39 -7.42
C GLU A 213 -10.08 -1.99 -8.03
N ARG A 214 -10.10 -0.97 -7.17
CA ARG A 214 -9.84 0.42 -7.55
C ARG A 214 -9.28 1.21 -6.39
N ALA A 215 -8.16 1.88 -6.61
CA ALA A 215 -7.71 3.00 -5.78
C ALA A 215 -7.61 4.24 -6.64
N GLN A 216 -8.00 5.40 -6.11
CA GLN A 216 -7.85 6.70 -6.76
C GLN A 216 -7.13 7.66 -5.83
N LEU A 217 -6.02 8.23 -6.32
CA LEU A 217 -5.16 9.13 -5.56
C LEU A 217 -4.95 10.42 -6.37
N THR A 218 -5.08 11.59 -5.74
CA THR A 218 -4.69 12.88 -6.33
C THR A 218 -3.36 13.34 -5.72
N LEU A 219 -2.41 13.73 -6.58
CA LEU A 219 -1.03 13.99 -6.22
C LEU A 219 -0.71 15.49 -6.36
N SER A 220 -0.31 16.12 -5.26
CA SER A 220 0.02 17.56 -5.24
C SER A 220 1.34 17.83 -4.53
N LEU A 221 2.01 18.92 -4.87
CA LEU A 221 3.25 19.34 -4.22
C LEU A 221 2.97 20.43 -3.16
N ARG A 222 3.68 20.36 -2.05
CA ARG A 222 3.61 21.32 -0.94
C ARG A 222 5.01 21.87 -0.63
N ASP A 223 5.30 23.05 -1.15
CA ASP A 223 6.55 23.75 -0.87
C ASP A 223 6.52 24.48 0.49
N ASP A 224 5.31 24.75 0.97
CA ASP A 224 5.04 25.46 2.22
C ASP A 224 5.06 24.54 3.46
N LEU A 225 5.22 23.22 3.28
CA LEU A 225 5.16 22.22 4.34
C LEU A 225 6.38 21.29 4.28
N PRO A 226 7.59 21.73 4.68
CA PRO A 226 8.75 20.89 4.72
C PRO A 226 8.63 19.87 5.85
N LEU A 227 8.57 18.58 5.50
CA LEU A 227 8.44 17.48 6.45
C LEU A 227 9.70 16.63 6.50
N THR A 228 9.92 15.99 7.65
CA THR A 228 10.96 14.96 7.82
C THR A 228 10.36 13.58 8.10
N THR A 229 9.08 13.52 8.42
CA THR A 229 8.32 12.29 8.72
C THR A 229 6.91 12.40 8.14
N PRO A 230 6.22 11.27 7.89
CA PRO A 230 4.83 11.28 7.43
C PRO A 230 3.89 11.97 8.41
N ILE A 231 2.91 12.68 7.86
CA ILE A 231 1.72 13.13 8.60
C ILE A 231 0.48 12.85 7.76
N ALA A 232 -0.70 12.80 8.37
CA ALA A 232 -1.95 12.69 7.64
C ALA A 232 -3.05 13.56 8.26
N TRP A 233 -3.93 14.06 7.41
CA TRP A 233 -5.18 14.72 7.79
C TRP A 233 -6.34 13.84 7.35
N THR A 234 -7.08 13.33 8.32
CA THR A 234 -8.34 12.61 8.08
C THR A 234 -9.51 13.56 8.30
N PRO A 235 -10.73 13.20 7.89
CA PRO A 235 -11.91 14.00 8.20
C PRO A 235 -12.11 14.28 9.70
N GLU A 236 -11.59 13.43 10.58
CA GLU A 236 -11.81 13.50 12.03
C GLU A 236 -10.54 13.79 12.84
N LEU A 237 -9.36 13.45 12.30
CA LEU A 237 -8.11 13.44 13.05
C LEU A 237 -6.96 14.08 12.25
N SER A 238 -5.96 14.57 12.96
CA SER A 238 -4.65 14.85 12.40
C SER A 238 -3.66 13.84 12.99
N LEU A 239 -3.04 13.05 12.12
CA LEU A 239 -2.02 12.07 12.50
C LEU A 239 -0.65 12.70 12.26
N ILE A 240 0.19 12.71 13.29
CA ILE A 240 1.57 13.18 13.21
C ILE A 240 2.50 12.13 13.81
N HIS A 241 3.61 11.91 13.14
CA HIS A 241 4.69 11.09 13.70
C HIS A 241 5.57 11.98 14.60
N ILE A 242 5.65 11.63 15.85
CA ILE A 242 6.46 12.32 16.85
C ILE A 242 7.78 11.58 17.05
#